data_ebfa69a769c99dc6389397b87ade625c
#
_entry.id   ebfa69a769c99dc6389397b87ade625c
#
_cell.length_a   1.000
_cell.length_b   1.000
_cell.length_c   1.000
_cell.angle_alpha   90.00
_cell.angle_beta   90.00
_cell.angle_gamma   90.00
#
_symmetry.space_group_name_H-M   'P 1'
#
loop_
_entity.id
_entity.type
_entity.pdbx_description
1 polymer ?
#
loop_
_entity_poly.entity_id
_entity_poly.type
_entity_poly.pdbx_seq_one_letter_code
_entity_poly.pdbx_strand_id
1 'polypeptide(L)'
;MRHVSYKLKIAIKDAAGLGSISIFRWVEEHLSFRAFYSLLRPIFLVRAALNNAFKKTRPAPALPDFLRTPRTIKTRILQRTDIYLNSVIENFPDRLAAPKWMANCRIEGLAHLQEAQRNGRPVVLAYCHVGPFYVAHFWLRTMGFPVVSLVGGKSAKRTRLARLQDRFCPLPEMPVTLYLDQLRELARFLAAGNLLYMAIDTPTGKQMVVPFCDGWDFQMATGAIRYAIRYQAELIPCSITDEGSWHYRITLGRPVPREHLTAEADWSCAGKHLLGEMLPLFQAHPDQCWDAMTRNLIRKDNHGENR
;
A
#
# COMPACT_ATOMS: atom_id res chain seq x y z
N MET A 1 -32.73 -11.19 4.36
CA MET A 1 -32.20 -10.61 5.61
C MET A 1 -30.69 -10.29 5.57
N ARG A 2 -29.78 -11.14 5.06
CA ARG A 2 -28.31 -10.85 5.03
C ARG A 2 -27.92 -9.58 4.24
N HIS A 3 -28.65 -9.24 3.19
CA HIS A 3 -28.36 -8.07 2.33
C HIS A 3 -28.71 -6.73 2.99
N VAL A 4 -29.78 -6.68 3.79
CA VAL A 4 -30.18 -5.47 4.53
C VAL A 4 -29.20 -5.17 5.66
N SER A 5 -28.75 -6.22 6.38
CA SER A 5 -27.72 -6.09 7.42
C SER A 5 -26.39 -5.55 6.87
N TYR A 6 -26.01 -5.93 5.65
CA TYR A 6 -24.76 -5.46 5.01
C TYR A 6 -24.85 -3.97 4.62
N LYS A 7 -25.97 -3.54 3.99
CA LYS A 7 -26.18 -2.13 3.63
C LYS A 7 -26.21 -1.22 4.87
N LEU A 8 -26.88 -1.68 5.93
CA LEU A 8 -26.94 -0.94 7.19
C LEU A 8 -25.55 -0.80 7.84
N LYS A 9 -24.74 -1.86 7.84
CA LYS A 9 -23.35 -1.80 8.34
C LYS A 9 -22.50 -0.81 7.56
N ILE A 10 -22.64 -0.75 6.23
CA ILE A 10 -21.92 0.23 5.41
C ILE A 10 -22.39 1.64 5.75
N ALA A 11 -23.69 1.88 5.83
CA ALA A 11 -24.25 3.19 6.14
C ALA A 11 -23.79 3.71 7.52
N ILE A 12 -23.79 2.83 8.54
CA ILE A 12 -23.29 3.18 9.89
C ILE A 12 -21.77 3.48 9.82
N LYS A 13 -21.00 2.68 9.11
CA LYS A 13 -19.55 2.91 8.95
C LYS A 13 -19.27 4.21 8.21
N ASP A 14 -20.04 4.52 7.17
CA ASP A 14 -19.93 5.77 6.42
C ASP A 14 -20.29 6.98 7.28
N ALA A 15 -21.39 6.92 8.04
CA ALA A 15 -21.83 8.00 8.93
C ALA A 15 -20.81 8.26 10.04
N ALA A 16 -20.29 7.21 10.67
CA ALA A 16 -19.25 7.32 11.68
C ALA A 16 -17.94 7.87 11.09
N GLY A 17 -17.57 7.44 9.87
CA GLY A 17 -16.41 7.93 9.16
C GLY A 17 -16.53 9.42 8.82
N LEU A 18 -17.69 9.86 8.30
CA LEU A 18 -17.94 11.27 7.96
C LEU A 18 -17.91 12.18 9.20
N GLY A 19 -18.53 11.73 10.30
CA GLY A 19 -18.49 12.47 11.56
C GLY A 19 -17.06 12.59 12.12
N SER A 20 -16.29 11.51 12.08
CA SER A 20 -14.91 11.52 12.55
C SER A 20 -14.00 12.42 11.69
N ILE A 21 -14.20 12.48 10.37
CA ILE A 21 -13.44 13.36 9.47
C ILE A 21 -13.63 14.82 9.89
N SER A 22 -14.85 15.27 10.10
CA SER A 22 -15.13 16.67 10.46
C SER A 22 -14.46 17.04 11.79
N ILE A 23 -14.55 16.16 12.79
CA ILE A 23 -13.90 16.36 14.09
C ILE A 23 -12.38 16.38 13.92
N PHE A 24 -11.80 15.42 13.21
CA PHE A 24 -10.36 15.34 13.00
C PHE A 24 -9.83 16.55 12.22
N ARG A 25 -10.55 17.04 11.19
CA ARG A 25 -10.18 18.26 10.46
C ARG A 25 -10.15 19.46 11.37
N TRP A 26 -11.20 19.65 12.17
CA TRP A 26 -11.24 20.74 13.12
C TRP A 26 -10.08 20.67 14.13
N VAL A 27 -9.82 19.50 14.70
CA VAL A 27 -8.71 19.29 15.66
C VAL A 27 -7.35 19.49 14.97
N GLU A 28 -7.18 19.01 13.74
CA GLU A 28 -5.95 19.19 12.95
C GLU A 28 -5.66 20.66 12.64
N GLU A 29 -6.69 21.46 12.43
CA GLU A 29 -6.55 22.90 12.20
C GLU A 29 -6.13 23.68 13.45
N HIS A 30 -6.54 23.23 14.64
CA HIS A 30 -6.34 23.96 15.89
C HIS A 30 -5.18 23.43 16.75
N LEU A 31 -4.66 22.26 16.47
CA LEU A 31 -3.56 21.66 17.21
C LEU A 31 -2.28 21.62 16.38
N SER A 32 -1.13 21.69 17.09
CA SER A 32 0.12 21.31 16.46
C SER A 32 0.09 19.84 16.06
N PHE A 33 0.87 19.49 15.04
CA PHE A 33 1.01 18.12 14.55
C PHE A 33 1.32 17.12 15.68
N ARG A 34 2.28 17.46 16.54
CA ARG A 34 2.67 16.63 17.68
C ARG A 34 1.55 16.48 18.72
N ALA A 35 0.82 17.55 19.01
CA ALA A 35 -0.30 17.50 19.95
C ALA A 35 -1.45 16.65 19.41
N PHE A 36 -1.75 16.76 18.12
CA PHE A 36 -2.78 15.96 17.45
C PHE A 36 -2.42 14.46 17.46
N TYR A 37 -1.18 14.10 17.12
CA TYR A 37 -0.70 12.72 17.21
C TYR A 37 -0.79 12.18 18.64
N SER A 38 -0.33 12.94 19.62
CA SER A 38 -0.33 12.55 21.04
C SER A 38 -1.74 12.36 21.60
N LEU A 39 -2.72 13.12 21.11
CA LEU A 39 -4.13 12.97 21.46
C LEU A 39 -4.73 11.68 20.90
N LEU A 40 -4.42 11.34 19.66
CA LEU A 40 -5.01 10.18 18.97
C LEU A 40 -4.38 8.85 19.41
N ARG A 41 -3.10 8.85 19.73
CA ARG A 41 -2.36 7.61 20.03
C ARG A 41 -2.98 6.78 21.16
N PRO A 42 -3.35 7.32 22.35
CA PRO A 42 -3.98 6.53 23.40
C PRO A 42 -5.37 6.01 23.00
N ILE A 43 -6.15 6.76 22.21
CA ILE A 43 -7.46 6.34 21.72
C ILE A 43 -7.32 5.09 20.84
N PHE A 44 -6.38 5.12 19.90
CA PHE A 44 -6.14 3.98 19.02
C PHE A 44 -5.44 2.82 19.71
N LEU A 45 -4.64 3.07 20.74
CA LEU A 45 -4.07 2.03 21.60
C LEU A 45 -5.17 1.21 22.29
N VAL A 46 -6.14 1.88 22.91
CA VAL A 46 -7.30 1.23 23.53
C VAL A 46 -8.10 0.44 22.48
N ARG A 47 -8.40 1.03 21.33
CA ARG A 47 -9.09 0.36 20.23
C ARG A 47 -8.33 -0.88 19.75
N ALA A 48 -7.02 -0.80 19.62
CA ALA A 48 -6.18 -1.92 19.20
C ALA A 48 -6.18 -3.05 20.25
N ALA A 49 -6.10 -2.69 21.53
CA ALA A 49 -6.15 -3.64 22.64
C ALA A 49 -7.50 -4.39 22.66
N LEU A 50 -8.62 -3.68 22.58
CA LEU A 50 -9.96 -4.28 22.52
C LEU A 50 -10.09 -5.22 21.30
N ASN A 51 -9.70 -4.76 20.12
CA ASN A 51 -9.76 -5.61 18.92
C ASN A 51 -8.84 -6.85 19.01
N ASN A 52 -7.75 -6.77 19.76
CA ASN A 52 -6.87 -7.91 19.96
C ASN A 52 -7.48 -8.92 20.93
N ALA A 53 -8.18 -8.47 21.98
CA ALA A 53 -8.84 -9.33 22.94
C ALA A 53 -9.93 -10.23 22.31
N PHE A 54 -10.62 -9.73 21.28
CA PHE A 54 -11.70 -10.45 20.60
C PHE A 54 -11.26 -11.27 19.36
N LYS A 55 -9.99 -11.21 18.96
CA LYS A 55 -9.50 -12.03 17.83
C LYS A 55 -8.91 -13.34 18.30
N LYS A 56 -9.44 -14.45 17.75
CA LYS A 56 -8.82 -15.77 17.87
C LYS A 56 -7.40 -15.71 17.27
N THR A 57 -6.40 -16.06 18.06
CA THR A 57 -5.02 -16.18 17.60
C THR A 57 -4.90 -17.36 16.63
N ARG A 58 -4.56 -17.08 15.38
CA ARG A 58 -4.13 -18.15 14.47
C ARG A 58 -2.67 -18.49 14.76
N PRO A 59 -2.25 -19.76 14.62
CA PRO A 59 -0.83 -20.09 14.70
C PRO A 59 -0.04 -19.22 13.73
N ALA A 60 1.10 -18.72 14.19
CA ALA A 60 1.97 -17.94 13.34
C ALA A 60 2.51 -18.85 12.23
N PRO A 61 2.45 -18.47 10.96
CA PRO A 61 3.11 -19.20 9.89
C PRO A 61 4.62 -19.25 10.14
N ALA A 62 5.28 -20.27 9.60
CA ALA A 62 6.74 -20.26 9.53
C ALA A 62 7.17 -19.01 8.75
N LEU A 63 8.20 -18.30 9.20
CA LEU A 63 8.71 -17.07 8.61
C LEU A 63 10.24 -17.12 8.58
N PRO A 64 10.89 -16.42 7.62
CA PRO A 64 12.32 -16.13 7.68
C PRO A 64 12.72 -15.51 9.01
N ASP A 65 13.95 -15.74 9.47
CA ASP A 65 14.38 -15.31 10.80
C ASP A 65 14.26 -13.80 11.01
N PHE A 66 14.57 -13.00 10.01
CA PHE A 66 14.43 -11.54 10.08
C PHE A 66 12.99 -11.05 10.21
N LEU A 67 11.99 -11.85 9.81
CA LEU A 67 10.57 -11.55 9.99
C LEU A 67 9.98 -12.14 11.29
N ARG A 68 10.77 -12.88 12.04
CA ARG A 68 10.37 -13.44 13.35
C ARG A 68 10.46 -12.39 14.45
N THR A 69 9.86 -11.22 14.24
CA THR A 69 9.71 -10.30 15.37
C THR A 69 8.94 -10.98 16.50
N PRO A 70 9.28 -10.71 17.77
CA PRO A 70 8.51 -11.25 18.90
C PRO A 70 7.04 -10.83 18.75
N ARG A 71 6.19 -11.72 18.28
CA ARG A 71 4.75 -11.48 18.11
C ARG A 71 4.05 -11.55 19.47
N THR A 72 4.54 -10.77 20.42
CA THR A 72 3.87 -10.61 21.70
C THR A 72 2.53 -9.90 21.50
N ILE A 73 1.63 -10.05 22.46
CA ILE A 73 0.36 -9.30 22.49
C ILE A 73 0.66 -7.80 22.39
N LYS A 74 1.69 -7.34 23.09
CA LYS A 74 2.14 -5.93 23.10
C LYS A 74 2.53 -5.45 21.69
N THR A 75 3.40 -6.19 20.99
CA THR A 75 3.86 -5.80 19.64
C THR A 75 2.71 -5.76 18.64
N ARG A 76 1.76 -6.72 18.73
CA ARG A 76 0.55 -6.70 17.87
C ARG A 76 -0.38 -5.52 18.15
N ILE A 77 -0.53 -5.13 19.41
CA ILE A 77 -1.34 -3.96 19.77
C ILE A 77 -0.67 -2.69 19.24
N LEU A 78 0.64 -2.53 19.41
CA LEU A 78 1.37 -1.36 18.89
C LEU A 78 1.28 -1.27 17.38
N GLN A 79 1.57 -2.33 16.64
CA GLN A 79 1.44 -2.38 15.19
C GLN A 79 0.04 -1.99 14.70
N ARG A 80 -1.03 -2.46 15.37
CA ARG A 80 -2.40 -2.03 15.04
C ARG A 80 -2.68 -0.59 15.37
N THR A 81 -2.10 -0.08 16.44
CA THR A 81 -2.21 1.33 16.80
C THR A 81 -1.63 2.20 15.69
N ASP A 82 -0.45 1.84 15.19
CA ASP A 82 0.20 2.56 14.09
C ASP A 82 -0.61 2.47 12.80
N ILE A 83 -1.19 1.30 12.48
CA ILE A 83 -2.12 1.15 11.35
C ILE A 83 -3.32 2.09 11.47
N TYR A 84 -3.92 2.20 12.66
CA TYR A 84 -5.06 3.11 12.87
C TYR A 84 -4.66 4.57 12.81
N LEU A 85 -3.51 4.94 13.38
CA LEU A 85 -2.97 6.29 13.29
C LEU A 85 -2.70 6.68 11.84
N ASN A 86 -2.06 5.79 11.09
CA ASN A 86 -1.74 6.03 9.69
C ASN A 86 -3.01 6.11 8.81
N SER A 87 -4.07 5.34 9.14
CA SER A 87 -5.34 5.42 8.42
C SER A 87 -6.06 6.77 8.60
N VAL A 88 -5.71 7.55 9.60
CA VAL A 88 -6.26 8.91 9.77
C VAL A 88 -5.85 9.81 8.62
N ILE A 89 -4.63 9.65 8.11
CA ILE A 89 -4.08 10.48 7.02
C ILE A 89 -4.89 10.35 5.74
N GLU A 90 -5.43 9.16 5.44
CA GLU A 90 -6.31 8.95 4.29
C GLU A 90 -7.52 9.89 4.26
N ASN A 91 -7.88 10.45 5.42
CA ASN A 91 -9.01 11.36 5.56
C ASN A 91 -8.62 12.83 5.29
N PHE A 92 -7.33 13.10 5.06
CA PHE A 92 -6.79 14.45 4.85
C PHE A 92 -5.94 14.58 3.57
N PRO A 93 -6.33 14.00 2.44
CA PRO A 93 -5.49 14.01 1.25
C PRO A 93 -5.19 15.43 0.74
N ASP A 94 -6.10 16.39 0.94
CA ASP A 94 -5.92 17.81 0.63
C ASP A 94 -4.92 18.50 1.57
N ARG A 95 -4.79 18.02 2.80
CA ARG A 95 -3.87 18.61 3.80
C ARG A 95 -2.44 18.13 3.62
N LEU A 96 -2.23 17.01 2.96
CA LEU A 96 -0.88 16.48 2.73
C LEU A 96 0.02 17.45 1.97
N ALA A 97 -0.55 18.34 1.17
CA ALA A 97 0.18 19.42 0.49
C ALA A 97 0.59 20.57 1.43
N ALA A 98 0.05 20.65 2.65
CA ALA A 98 0.45 21.68 3.60
C ALA A 98 1.91 21.47 4.07
N PRO A 99 2.71 22.55 4.25
CA PRO A 99 4.12 22.45 4.61
C PRO A 99 4.40 21.57 5.82
N LYS A 100 3.55 21.63 6.85
CA LYS A 100 3.69 20.81 8.06
C LYS A 100 3.58 19.32 7.81
N TRP A 101 2.79 18.89 6.81
CA TRP A 101 2.66 17.51 6.40
C TRP A 101 3.75 17.12 5.40
N MET A 102 4.01 17.98 4.41
CA MET A 102 5.05 17.73 3.41
C MET A 102 6.43 17.54 4.02
N ALA A 103 6.76 18.26 5.09
CA ALA A 103 8.01 18.11 5.83
C ALA A 103 8.17 16.73 6.47
N ASN A 104 7.08 15.98 6.64
CA ASN A 104 7.08 14.67 7.28
C ASN A 104 7.21 13.50 6.29
N CYS A 105 7.28 13.77 4.99
CA CYS A 105 7.49 12.74 3.98
C CYS A 105 8.80 12.95 3.24
N ARG A 106 9.72 12.00 3.38
CA ARG A 106 10.95 11.94 2.60
C ARG A 106 10.77 10.95 1.46
N ILE A 107 11.18 11.34 0.24
CA ILE A 107 11.11 10.48 -0.93
C ILE A 107 12.52 10.26 -1.48
N GLU A 108 12.94 9.02 -1.51
CA GLU A 108 14.19 8.55 -2.09
C GLU A 108 13.93 7.96 -3.48
N GLY A 109 14.86 8.14 -4.42
CA GLY A 109 14.74 7.62 -5.79
C GLY A 109 13.74 8.38 -6.68
N LEU A 110 13.31 9.59 -6.29
CA LEU A 110 12.35 10.41 -7.06
C LEU A 110 12.79 10.66 -8.50
N ALA A 111 14.11 10.69 -8.74
CA ALA A 111 14.69 10.86 -10.07
C ALA A 111 14.18 9.84 -11.09
N HIS A 112 13.90 8.62 -10.67
CA HIS A 112 13.37 7.56 -11.55
C HIS A 112 11.98 7.92 -12.11
N LEU A 113 11.10 8.47 -11.26
CA LEU A 113 9.78 8.95 -11.72
C LEU A 113 9.91 10.16 -12.65
N GLN A 114 10.76 11.11 -12.29
CA GLN A 114 10.98 12.33 -13.07
C GLN A 114 11.56 12.01 -14.46
N GLU A 115 12.44 11.02 -14.53
CA GLU A 115 12.99 10.57 -15.82
C GLU A 115 11.94 9.88 -16.67
N ALA A 116 11.14 8.98 -16.11
CA ALA A 116 10.04 8.33 -16.83
C ALA A 116 9.04 9.36 -17.38
N GLN A 117 8.66 10.36 -16.57
CA GLN A 117 7.76 11.43 -17.01
C GLN A 117 8.37 12.28 -18.12
N ARG A 118 9.64 12.69 -18.02
CA ARG A 118 10.32 13.45 -19.09
C ARG A 118 10.34 12.70 -20.41
N ASN A 119 10.41 11.37 -20.34
CA ASN A 119 10.39 10.49 -21.51
C ASN A 119 8.95 10.15 -21.98
N GLY A 120 7.91 10.73 -21.37
CA GLY A 120 6.50 10.46 -21.70
C GLY A 120 6.06 9.02 -21.44
N ARG A 121 6.79 8.29 -20.59
CA ARG A 121 6.52 6.87 -20.31
C ARG A 121 5.57 6.71 -19.13
N PRO A 122 4.57 5.83 -19.24
CA PRO A 122 3.78 5.42 -18.09
C PRO A 122 4.66 4.69 -17.08
N VAL A 123 4.23 4.67 -15.83
CA VAL A 123 4.95 3.99 -14.75
C VAL A 123 4.02 3.04 -14.03
N VAL A 124 4.51 1.86 -13.70
CA VAL A 124 3.88 0.93 -12.75
C VAL A 124 4.73 0.92 -11.49
N LEU A 125 4.18 1.47 -10.40
CA LEU A 125 4.77 1.40 -9.07
C LEU A 125 4.30 0.12 -8.40
N ALA A 126 5.20 -0.86 -8.29
CA ALA A 126 4.93 -2.15 -7.66
C ALA A 126 5.26 -2.09 -6.17
N TYR A 127 4.33 -2.48 -5.30
CA TYR A 127 4.56 -2.49 -3.85
C TYR A 127 4.11 -3.78 -3.19
N CYS A 128 4.66 -4.07 -2.00
CA CYS A 128 4.14 -5.04 -1.05
C CYS A 128 3.43 -4.34 0.11
N HIS A 129 2.53 -5.06 0.78
CA HIS A 129 1.85 -4.55 1.98
C HIS A 129 2.82 -4.43 3.16
N VAL A 130 3.63 -3.38 3.13
CA VAL A 130 4.59 -3.00 4.17
C VAL A 130 4.36 -1.55 4.55
N GLY A 131 4.44 -1.23 5.83
CA GLY A 131 4.18 0.11 6.34
C GLY A 131 2.79 0.65 5.97
N PRO A 132 2.62 1.95 5.89
CA PRO A 132 1.38 2.60 5.50
C PRO A 132 1.24 2.73 3.97
N PHE A 133 1.38 1.61 3.24
CA PHE A 133 1.37 1.54 1.77
C PHE A 133 0.20 2.31 1.12
N TYR A 134 -0.94 2.38 1.79
CA TYR A 134 -2.15 3.05 1.32
C TYR A 134 -2.05 4.58 1.29
N VAL A 135 -1.04 5.20 1.89
CA VAL A 135 -0.86 6.66 1.84
C VAL A 135 0.19 7.11 0.82
N ALA A 136 1.04 6.21 0.31
CA ALA A 136 2.13 6.58 -0.60
C ALA A 136 1.63 7.28 -1.88
N HIS A 137 0.55 6.79 -2.49
CA HIS A 137 0.00 7.39 -3.70
C HIS A 137 -0.59 8.79 -3.46
N PHE A 138 -1.11 9.09 -2.26
CA PHE A 138 -1.55 10.45 -1.93
C PHE A 138 -0.37 11.42 -1.88
N TRP A 139 0.76 11.03 -1.26
CA TRP A 139 1.97 11.85 -1.23
C TRP A 139 2.50 12.15 -2.63
N LEU A 140 2.54 11.17 -3.50
CA LEU A 140 2.97 11.37 -4.89
C LEU A 140 2.03 12.33 -5.64
N ARG A 141 0.71 12.24 -5.38
CA ARG A 141 -0.26 13.17 -5.99
C ARG A 141 -0.07 14.60 -5.50
N THR A 142 0.28 14.83 -4.23
CA THR A 142 0.56 16.19 -3.73
C THR A 142 1.76 16.84 -4.42
N MET A 143 2.65 16.02 -4.97
CA MET A 143 3.80 16.48 -5.76
C MET A 143 3.49 16.65 -7.25
N GLY A 144 2.22 16.49 -7.64
CA GLY A 144 1.78 16.64 -9.02
C GLY A 144 1.91 15.40 -9.89
N PHE A 145 2.29 14.24 -9.32
CA PHE A 145 2.33 12.99 -10.08
C PHE A 145 0.93 12.42 -10.27
N PRO A 146 0.51 12.13 -11.51
CA PRO A 146 -0.80 11.56 -11.81
C PRO A 146 -0.85 10.07 -11.48
N VAL A 147 -1.02 9.75 -10.21
CA VAL A 147 -1.02 8.37 -9.70
C VAL A 147 -2.44 7.87 -9.44
N VAL A 148 -2.76 6.65 -9.88
CA VAL A 148 -3.97 5.92 -9.52
C VAL A 148 -3.60 4.61 -8.82
N SER A 149 -4.35 4.27 -7.77
CA SER A 149 -4.19 2.97 -7.09
C SER A 149 -5.16 1.95 -7.71
N LEU A 150 -4.68 0.73 -8.02
CA LEU A 150 -5.54 -0.37 -8.44
C LEU A 150 -5.91 -1.23 -7.24
N VAL A 151 -7.21 -1.34 -6.97
CA VAL A 151 -7.73 -2.07 -5.82
C VAL A 151 -8.61 -3.24 -6.28
N GLY A 152 -8.49 -4.37 -5.58
CA GLY A 152 -9.37 -5.51 -5.77
C GLY A 152 -10.83 -5.18 -5.45
N GLY A 153 -11.77 -5.78 -6.18
CA GLY A 153 -13.19 -5.59 -5.95
C GLY A 153 -13.93 -4.90 -7.09
N LYS A 154 -15.12 -4.39 -6.78
CA LYS A 154 -16.01 -3.74 -7.76
C LYS A 154 -16.26 -2.29 -7.36
N SER A 155 -16.21 -1.39 -8.33
CA SER A 155 -16.48 0.05 -8.19
C SER A 155 -17.85 0.33 -7.54
N ALA A 156 -18.87 -0.48 -7.85
CA ALA A 156 -20.21 -0.36 -7.27
C ALA A 156 -20.26 -0.56 -5.75
N LYS A 157 -19.22 -1.16 -5.14
CA LYS A 157 -19.13 -1.35 -3.67
C LYS A 157 -18.40 -0.21 -2.97
N ARG A 158 -18.05 0.83 -3.68
CA ARG A 158 -17.34 1.97 -3.14
C ARG A 158 -18.16 2.70 -2.09
N THR A 159 -17.55 2.97 -0.94
CA THR A 159 -18.21 3.68 0.16
C THR A 159 -18.39 5.16 -0.15
N ARG A 160 -19.35 5.84 0.53
CA ARG A 160 -19.52 7.29 0.44
C ARG A 160 -18.26 8.02 0.92
N LEU A 161 -17.61 7.49 1.95
CA LEU A 161 -16.34 7.98 2.48
C LEU A 161 -15.24 7.98 1.39
N ALA A 162 -15.06 6.86 0.68
CA ALA A 162 -14.08 6.78 -0.39
C ALA A 162 -14.34 7.79 -1.52
N ARG A 163 -15.62 8.04 -1.85
CA ARG A 163 -15.99 9.07 -2.83
C ARG A 163 -15.70 10.50 -2.35
N LEU A 164 -15.81 10.72 -1.04
CA LEU A 164 -15.50 12.01 -0.44
C LEU A 164 -13.97 12.25 -0.44
N GLN A 165 -13.21 11.23 -0.12
CA GLN A 165 -11.74 11.29 -0.17
C GLN A 165 -11.22 11.69 -1.56
N ASP A 166 -11.86 11.22 -2.64
CA ASP A 166 -11.48 11.63 -4.00
C ASP A 166 -11.66 13.12 -4.25
N ARG A 167 -12.74 13.72 -3.71
CA ARG A 167 -13.00 15.16 -3.89
C ARG A 167 -11.96 16.05 -3.23
N PHE A 168 -11.35 15.55 -2.17
CA PHE A 168 -10.32 16.26 -1.40
C PHE A 168 -8.90 15.90 -1.83
N CYS A 169 -8.75 14.93 -2.73
CA CYS A 169 -7.43 14.54 -3.18
C CYS A 169 -6.86 15.57 -4.17
N PRO A 170 -5.57 15.88 -4.11
CA PRO A 170 -4.90 16.62 -5.18
C PRO A 170 -5.14 15.97 -6.54
N LEU A 171 -5.29 16.78 -7.59
CA LEU A 171 -5.70 16.38 -8.94
C LEU A 171 -7.12 15.77 -8.95
N PRO A 172 -8.15 16.54 -8.57
CA PRO A 172 -9.52 16.02 -8.36
C PRO A 172 -10.20 15.53 -9.65
N GLU A 173 -9.73 15.95 -10.82
CA GLU A 173 -10.19 15.51 -12.14
C GLU A 173 -9.80 14.06 -12.46
N MET A 174 -8.87 13.48 -11.68
CA MET A 174 -8.37 12.13 -11.88
C MET A 174 -8.84 11.22 -10.75
N PRO A 175 -9.28 9.99 -11.05
CA PRO A 175 -9.64 9.04 -10.01
C PRO A 175 -8.44 8.75 -9.12
N VAL A 176 -8.66 8.64 -7.80
CA VAL A 176 -7.63 8.21 -6.86
C VAL A 176 -7.44 6.69 -6.92
N THR A 177 -8.54 5.98 -7.13
CA THR A 177 -8.59 4.53 -7.12
C THR A 177 -9.39 4.01 -8.29
N LEU A 178 -8.83 3.05 -9.02
CA LEU A 178 -9.53 2.22 -10.00
C LEU A 178 -9.74 0.81 -9.43
N TYR A 179 -10.80 0.16 -9.86
CA TYR A 179 -11.17 -1.18 -9.46
C TYR A 179 -10.96 -2.17 -10.61
N LEU A 180 -10.88 -3.46 -10.29
CA LEU A 180 -10.68 -4.51 -11.31
C LEU A 180 -11.79 -4.60 -12.37
N ASP A 181 -12.97 -4.03 -12.12
CA ASP A 181 -14.05 -3.90 -13.11
C ASP A 181 -13.90 -2.66 -14.01
N GLN A 182 -12.88 -1.83 -13.81
CA GLN A 182 -12.59 -0.59 -14.55
C GLN A 182 -11.32 -0.69 -15.43
N LEU A 183 -11.09 -1.84 -16.06
CA LEU A 183 -9.86 -2.08 -16.83
C LEU A 183 -9.74 -1.20 -18.08
N ARG A 184 -10.87 -0.72 -18.64
CA ARG A 184 -10.84 0.21 -19.79
C ARG A 184 -10.34 1.58 -19.39
N GLU A 185 -10.78 2.08 -18.25
CA GLU A 185 -10.32 3.34 -17.65
C GLU A 185 -8.85 3.25 -17.30
N LEU A 186 -8.42 2.15 -16.71
CA LEU A 186 -7.01 1.88 -16.43
C LEU A 186 -6.15 1.88 -17.70
N ALA A 187 -6.64 1.25 -18.77
CA ALA A 187 -5.95 1.22 -20.05
C ALA A 187 -5.74 2.63 -20.62
N ARG A 188 -6.79 3.47 -20.61
CA ARG A 188 -6.70 4.88 -21.06
C ARG A 188 -5.75 5.68 -20.17
N PHE A 189 -5.79 5.43 -18.89
CA PHE A 189 -4.95 6.11 -17.90
C PHE A 189 -3.46 5.86 -18.13
N LEU A 190 -3.08 4.59 -18.32
CA LEU A 190 -1.70 4.22 -18.64
C LEU A 190 -1.27 4.68 -20.03
N ALA A 191 -2.14 4.60 -21.05
CA ALA A 191 -1.85 5.10 -22.39
C ALA A 191 -1.60 6.61 -22.43
N ALA A 192 -2.11 7.37 -21.46
CA ALA A 192 -1.84 8.79 -21.29
C ALA A 192 -0.52 9.11 -20.55
N GLY A 193 0.34 8.12 -20.30
CA GLY A 193 1.63 8.31 -19.64
C GLY A 193 1.57 8.44 -18.10
N ASN A 194 0.44 8.08 -17.49
CA ASN A 194 0.22 8.23 -16.06
C ASN A 194 0.79 7.06 -15.23
N LEU A 195 0.70 7.17 -13.90
CA LEU A 195 1.32 6.26 -12.95
C LEU A 195 0.28 5.33 -12.31
N LEU A 196 0.52 4.02 -12.35
CA LEU A 196 -0.27 3.00 -11.67
C LEU A 196 0.43 2.54 -10.40
N TYR A 197 -0.24 2.60 -9.26
CA TYR A 197 0.23 2.06 -7.98
C TYR A 197 -0.50 0.77 -7.65
N MET A 198 0.20 -0.36 -7.58
CA MET A 198 -0.44 -1.66 -7.36
C MET A 198 0.38 -2.64 -6.54
N ALA A 199 -0.30 -3.44 -5.73
CA ALA A 199 0.29 -4.49 -4.92
C ALA A 199 0.69 -5.72 -5.74
N ILE A 200 1.85 -6.30 -5.42
CA ILE A 200 2.35 -7.56 -6.01
C ILE A 200 2.19 -8.77 -5.08
N ASP A 201 1.84 -8.56 -3.83
CA ASP A 201 1.62 -9.59 -2.81
C ASP A 201 0.14 -9.90 -2.57
N THR A 202 -0.70 -9.66 -3.56
CA THR A 202 -2.14 -9.99 -3.51
C THR A 202 -2.40 -11.38 -4.10
N PRO A 203 -3.38 -12.14 -3.57
CA PRO A 203 -3.72 -13.46 -4.09
C PRO A 203 -4.58 -13.43 -5.35
N THR A 204 -4.70 -12.27 -6.02
CA THR A 204 -5.59 -12.07 -7.18
C THR A 204 -4.83 -12.18 -8.51
N GLY A 205 -5.43 -12.88 -9.47
CA GLY A 205 -4.88 -13.03 -10.82
C GLY A 205 -3.83 -14.13 -10.96
N LYS A 206 -3.10 -14.11 -12.09
CA LYS A 206 -1.99 -15.04 -12.34
C LYS A 206 -0.86 -14.74 -11.37
N GLN A 207 -0.33 -15.77 -10.76
CA GLN A 207 0.78 -15.68 -9.82
C GLN A 207 2.00 -16.43 -10.33
N MET A 208 3.17 -16.08 -9.80
CA MET A 208 4.42 -16.79 -10.02
C MET A 208 5.18 -16.92 -8.71
N VAL A 209 6.06 -17.88 -8.62
CA VAL A 209 6.95 -18.12 -7.50
C VAL A 209 8.34 -17.59 -7.87
N VAL A 210 8.92 -16.79 -7.00
CA VAL A 210 10.21 -16.13 -7.22
C VAL A 210 11.12 -16.39 -6.01
N PRO A 211 12.39 -16.73 -6.19
CA PRO A 211 13.35 -16.76 -5.07
C PRO A 211 13.38 -15.42 -4.33
N PHE A 212 13.28 -15.48 -3.00
CA PHE A 212 13.17 -14.27 -2.17
C PHE A 212 14.41 -14.07 -1.29
N CYS A 213 14.68 -15.00 -0.39
CA CYS A 213 15.86 -15.03 0.48
C CYS A 213 16.23 -16.48 0.78
N ASP A 214 17.30 -16.69 1.53
CA ASP A 214 17.80 -18.04 1.82
C ASP A 214 16.71 -18.94 2.42
N GLY A 215 16.46 -20.08 1.75
CA GLY A 215 15.45 -21.05 2.14
C GLY A 215 13.99 -20.64 1.88
N TRP A 216 13.74 -19.49 1.22
CA TRP A 216 12.39 -18.97 0.98
C TRP A 216 12.18 -18.49 -0.44
N ASP A 217 11.00 -18.79 -0.94
CA ASP A 217 10.43 -18.24 -2.16
C ASP A 217 9.27 -17.32 -1.82
N PHE A 218 8.90 -16.47 -2.77
CA PHE A 218 7.79 -15.54 -2.65
C PHE A 218 6.79 -15.75 -3.78
N GLN A 219 5.52 -15.94 -3.44
CA GLN A 219 4.43 -16.01 -4.40
C GLN A 219 3.93 -14.60 -4.70
N MET A 220 4.13 -14.12 -5.91
CA MET A 220 3.72 -12.79 -6.31
C MET A 220 2.73 -12.78 -7.47
N ALA A 221 1.87 -11.75 -7.48
CA ALA A 221 0.97 -11.49 -8.59
C ALA A 221 1.74 -10.90 -9.79
N THR A 222 1.49 -11.43 -10.99
CA THR A 222 2.17 -10.98 -12.21
C THR A 222 1.59 -9.70 -12.82
N GLY A 223 0.54 -9.13 -12.23
CA GLY A 223 -0.20 -8.00 -12.78
C GLY A 223 0.68 -6.79 -13.11
N ALA A 224 1.59 -6.39 -12.19
CA ALA A 224 2.49 -5.26 -12.38
C ALA A 224 3.40 -5.45 -13.61
N ILE A 225 4.01 -6.64 -13.73
CA ILE A 225 4.88 -6.99 -14.88
C ILE A 225 4.07 -6.97 -16.18
N ARG A 226 2.88 -7.57 -16.19
CA ARG A 226 2.01 -7.61 -17.36
C ARG A 226 1.57 -6.22 -17.84
N TYR A 227 1.25 -5.32 -16.92
CA TYR A 227 0.93 -3.92 -17.26
C TYR A 227 2.16 -3.19 -17.76
N ALA A 228 3.33 -3.37 -17.14
CA ALA A 228 4.57 -2.77 -17.61
C ALA A 228 4.90 -3.19 -19.06
N ILE A 229 4.80 -4.46 -19.38
CA ILE A 229 5.02 -4.99 -20.73
C ILE A 229 3.98 -4.41 -21.72
N ARG A 230 2.70 -4.53 -21.37
CA ARG A 230 1.60 -4.16 -22.28
C ARG A 230 1.60 -2.68 -22.66
N TYR A 231 1.96 -1.80 -21.73
CA TYR A 231 1.94 -0.35 -21.94
C TYR A 231 3.32 0.24 -22.09
N GLN A 232 4.36 -0.59 -22.22
CA GLN A 232 5.76 -0.16 -22.29
C GLN A 232 6.15 0.77 -21.15
N ALA A 233 5.54 0.54 -19.96
CA ALA A 233 5.74 1.33 -18.78
C ALA A 233 7.08 1.01 -18.11
N GLU A 234 7.62 1.99 -17.39
CA GLU A 234 8.68 1.73 -16.41
C GLU A 234 8.07 0.97 -15.23
N LEU A 235 8.72 -0.11 -14.79
CA LEU A 235 8.32 -0.88 -13.62
C LEU A 235 9.26 -0.56 -12.47
N ILE A 236 8.75 0.13 -11.45
CA ILE A 236 9.56 0.66 -10.35
C ILE A 236 9.06 0.07 -9.03
N PRO A 237 9.94 -0.59 -8.24
CA PRO A 237 9.59 -1.00 -6.89
C PRO A 237 9.36 0.22 -6.01
N CYS A 238 8.26 0.19 -5.25
CA CYS A 238 7.88 1.27 -4.35
C CYS A 238 7.60 0.73 -2.96
N SER A 239 8.14 1.34 -1.96
CA SER A 239 7.90 1.00 -0.57
C SER A 239 7.68 2.26 0.25
N ILE A 240 6.95 2.15 1.36
CA ILE A 240 6.80 3.22 2.33
C ILE A 240 6.97 2.67 3.73
N THR A 241 7.76 3.36 4.55
CA THR A 241 7.92 3.05 5.96
C THR A 241 7.44 4.19 6.84
N ASP A 242 6.92 3.85 7.99
CA ASP A 242 6.61 4.77 9.08
C ASP A 242 7.85 4.89 9.97
N GLU A 243 8.42 6.09 10.04
CA GLU A 243 9.56 6.42 10.92
C GLU A 243 9.07 6.90 12.32
N GLY A 244 7.78 6.79 12.57
CA GLY A 244 7.12 7.19 13.81
C GLY A 244 6.55 8.61 13.78
N SER A 245 5.50 8.83 14.55
CA SER A 245 4.85 10.15 14.67
C SER A 245 4.47 10.79 13.34
N TRP A 246 3.97 9.96 12.39
CA TRP A 246 3.59 10.36 11.03
C TRP A 246 4.75 10.91 10.18
N HIS A 247 5.96 10.48 10.45
CA HIS A 247 7.08 10.69 9.55
C HIS A 247 7.21 9.47 8.64
N TYR A 248 7.36 9.71 7.35
CA TYR A 248 7.36 8.65 6.35
C TYR A 248 8.58 8.74 5.46
N ARG A 249 9.01 7.58 5.02
CA ARG A 249 9.98 7.45 3.95
C ARG A 249 9.36 6.64 2.83
N ILE A 250 9.23 7.24 1.65
CA ILE A 250 8.88 6.54 0.41
C ILE A 250 10.21 6.25 -0.30
N THR A 251 10.43 4.98 -0.62
CA THR A 251 11.61 4.54 -1.37
C THR A 251 11.16 4.02 -2.73
N LEU A 252 11.66 4.65 -3.77
CA LEU A 252 11.51 4.22 -5.16
C LEU A 252 12.82 3.58 -5.58
N GLY A 253 12.80 2.26 -5.73
CA GLY A 253 13.98 1.49 -6.12
C GLY A 253 14.32 1.70 -7.60
N ARG A 254 15.38 1.05 -8.06
CA ARG A 254 15.80 1.09 -9.46
C ARG A 254 14.73 0.46 -10.36
N PRO A 255 14.43 1.06 -11.52
CA PRO A 255 13.52 0.47 -12.49
C PRO A 255 13.98 -0.94 -12.90
N VAL A 256 13.02 -1.82 -13.11
CA VAL A 256 13.30 -3.16 -13.65
C VAL A 256 13.90 -3.02 -15.04
N PRO A 257 15.04 -3.66 -15.33
CA PRO A 257 15.67 -3.65 -16.66
C PRO A 257 14.71 -4.10 -17.74
N ARG A 258 14.73 -3.44 -18.88
CA ARG A 258 13.78 -3.70 -19.98
C ARG A 258 13.89 -5.09 -20.57
N GLU A 259 15.07 -5.65 -20.59
CA GLU A 259 15.33 -7.04 -21.00
C GLU A 259 14.56 -8.07 -20.16
N HIS A 260 14.21 -7.73 -18.91
CA HIS A 260 13.38 -8.58 -18.05
C HIS A 260 11.87 -8.39 -18.28
N LEU A 261 11.49 -7.48 -19.17
CA LEU A 261 10.09 -7.14 -19.48
C LEU A 261 9.71 -7.51 -20.93
N THR A 262 10.38 -8.47 -21.53
CA THR A 262 10.17 -8.86 -22.93
C THR A 262 9.29 -10.09 -23.07
N ALA A 263 9.67 -11.21 -22.50
CA ALA A 263 8.98 -12.49 -22.61
C ALA A 263 8.53 -13.03 -21.24
N GLU A 264 7.56 -13.95 -21.23
CA GLU A 264 7.07 -14.56 -19.98
C GLU A 264 8.19 -15.32 -19.23
N ALA A 265 9.15 -15.89 -19.95
CA ALA A 265 10.31 -16.56 -19.37
C ALA A 265 11.16 -15.62 -18.49
N ASP A 266 11.15 -14.32 -18.78
CA ASP A 266 11.96 -13.31 -18.08
C ASP A 266 11.27 -12.75 -16.84
N TRP A 267 9.99 -13.04 -16.62
CA TRP A 267 9.22 -12.48 -15.49
C TRP A 267 9.81 -12.85 -14.14
N SER A 268 10.45 -14.01 -14.03
CA SER A 268 11.16 -14.40 -12.81
C SER A 268 12.32 -13.44 -12.50
N CYS A 269 13.03 -12.95 -13.52
CA CYS A 269 14.09 -11.98 -13.36
C CYS A 269 13.52 -10.61 -12.93
N ALA A 270 12.42 -10.17 -13.54
CA ALA A 270 11.71 -8.97 -13.12
C ALA A 270 11.23 -9.06 -11.67
N GLY A 271 10.67 -10.21 -11.27
CA GLY A 271 10.24 -10.46 -9.90
C GLY A 271 11.39 -10.45 -8.90
N LYS A 272 12.51 -11.08 -9.23
CA LYS A 272 13.73 -11.05 -8.40
C LYS A 272 14.26 -9.64 -8.22
N HIS A 273 14.26 -8.83 -9.28
CA HIS A 273 14.67 -7.43 -9.20
C HIS A 273 13.77 -6.64 -8.26
N LEU A 274 12.43 -6.73 -8.42
CA LEU A 274 11.46 -6.06 -7.55
C LEU A 274 11.66 -6.42 -6.08
N LEU A 275 11.73 -7.71 -5.79
CA LEU A 275 11.89 -8.20 -4.41
C LEU A 275 13.28 -7.89 -3.85
N GLY A 276 14.32 -7.93 -4.66
CA GLY A 276 15.69 -7.58 -4.27
C GLY A 276 15.83 -6.13 -3.84
N GLU A 277 15.17 -5.20 -4.55
CA GLU A 277 15.14 -3.78 -4.18
C GLU A 277 14.33 -3.53 -2.88
N MET A 278 13.33 -4.36 -2.58
CA MET A 278 12.49 -4.22 -1.38
C MET A 278 13.04 -4.97 -0.16
N LEU A 279 13.82 -6.04 -0.36
CA LEU A 279 14.29 -6.92 0.72
C LEU A 279 15.05 -6.20 1.83
N PRO A 280 15.98 -5.26 1.56
CA PRO A 280 16.68 -4.54 2.62
C PRO A 280 15.72 -3.78 3.55
N LEU A 281 14.62 -3.26 2.99
CA LEU A 281 13.61 -2.54 3.75
C LEU A 281 12.78 -3.50 4.62
N PHE A 282 12.43 -4.69 4.12
CA PHE A 282 11.74 -5.71 4.92
C PHE A 282 12.61 -6.19 6.09
N GLN A 283 13.92 -6.30 5.87
CA GLN A 283 14.89 -6.66 6.91
C GLN A 283 15.05 -5.57 7.96
N ALA A 284 15.04 -4.30 7.55
CA ALA A 284 15.16 -3.16 8.45
C ALA A 284 13.87 -2.89 9.25
N HIS A 285 12.69 -3.20 8.70
CA HIS A 285 11.38 -2.91 9.29
C HIS A 285 10.46 -4.14 9.28
N PRO A 286 10.86 -5.27 9.89
CA PRO A 286 10.08 -6.51 9.87
C PRO A 286 8.74 -6.38 10.60
N ASP A 287 8.64 -5.47 11.56
CA ASP A 287 7.43 -5.14 12.31
C ASP A 287 6.37 -4.43 11.46
N GLN A 288 6.78 -3.82 10.34
CA GLN A 288 5.89 -3.15 9.39
C GLN A 288 5.40 -4.07 8.27
N CYS A 289 5.89 -5.30 8.18
CA CYS A 289 5.42 -6.28 7.19
C CYS A 289 4.05 -6.83 7.59
N TRP A 290 3.05 -6.63 6.72
CA TRP A 290 1.68 -7.06 6.99
C TRP A 290 1.49 -8.57 6.75
N ASP A 291 0.44 -9.14 7.36
CA ASP A 291 0.04 -10.52 7.11
C ASP A 291 -0.21 -10.83 5.62
N ALA A 292 -0.61 -9.84 4.83
CA ALA A 292 -0.78 -10.00 3.38
C ALA A 292 0.53 -10.40 2.71
N MET A 293 1.61 -9.66 3.00
CA MET A 293 2.95 -9.94 2.48
C MET A 293 3.48 -11.28 3.00
N THR A 294 3.41 -11.51 4.32
CA THR A 294 4.02 -12.71 4.94
C THR A 294 3.34 -14.02 4.54
N ARG A 295 2.06 -14.00 4.13
CA ARG A 295 1.36 -15.20 3.63
C ARG A 295 1.85 -15.70 2.28
N ASN A 296 2.54 -14.87 1.54
CA ASN A 296 3.09 -15.22 0.23
C ASN A 296 4.48 -15.86 0.31
N LEU A 297 5.03 -15.99 1.52
CA LEU A 297 6.31 -16.67 1.74
C LEU A 297 6.14 -18.20 1.74
N ILE A 298 6.94 -18.88 0.94
CA ILE A 298 6.92 -20.32 0.77
C ILE A 298 8.31 -20.84 1.15
N ARG A 299 8.35 -21.79 2.10
CA ARG A 299 9.61 -22.45 2.47
C ARG A 299 10.01 -23.46 1.39
N LYS A 300 11.27 -23.45 0.96
CA LYS A 300 11.77 -24.29 -0.13
C LYS A 300 11.69 -25.79 0.17
N ASP A 301 11.79 -26.18 1.45
CA ASP A 301 11.71 -27.59 1.88
C ASP A 301 10.33 -28.22 1.64
N ASN A 302 9.27 -27.41 1.43
CA ASN A 302 7.90 -27.90 1.23
C ASN A 302 7.56 -28.22 -0.25
N HIS A 303 8.49 -28.07 -1.18
CA HIS A 303 8.22 -28.40 -2.59
C HIS A 303 8.16 -29.91 -2.87
N GLY A 304 8.48 -30.77 -1.89
CA GLY A 304 8.48 -32.25 -2.01
C GLY A 304 7.19 -32.96 -1.60
N GLU A 305 6.31 -32.32 -0.81
CA GLU A 305 5.19 -33.03 -0.16
C GLU A 305 3.79 -32.82 -0.76
N ASN A 306 3.64 -31.97 -1.77
CA ASN A 306 2.34 -31.72 -2.44
C ASN A 306 2.42 -31.96 -3.96
N ARG A 307 2.73 -33.20 -4.38
CA ARG A 307 2.47 -33.71 -5.73
C ARG A 307 1.61 -34.95 -5.67
#